data_8b538e7c1e9218e584fb607d9d9c7f40
#
_entry.id   8b538e7c1e9218e584fb607d9d9c7f40
#
_cell.length_a   1.000
_cell.length_b   1.000
_cell.length_c   1.000
_cell.angle_alpha   90.00
_cell.angle_beta   90.00
_cell.angle_gamma   90.00
#
_symmetry.space_group_name_H-M   'P 1'
#
loop_
_entity.id
_entity.type
_entity.pdbx_description
1 polymer ?
#
loop_
_entity_poly.entity_id
_entity_poly.type
_entity_poly.pdbx_seq_one_letter_code
_entity_poly.pdbx_strand_id
1 'polypeptide(L)'
;LINLINRNKNIKGITILKDKIKIFEGVNECLQKNVNSSFYEQNFNYGKNQVFFNKNDLINKIFFDPQTVGGIALVISQKSYLKIKNILEKNEIIFSKIGYIDNSHRNLRVI
;
A
#
# COMPACT_ATOMS: atom_id res chain seq x y z
N LEU A 1 -3.48 5.59 2.00
CA LEU A 1 -3.91 4.68 3.08
C LEU A 1 -3.85 5.36 4.46
N ILE A 2 -2.78 6.09 4.79
CA ILE A 2 -2.68 6.84 6.05
C ILE A 2 -3.89 7.78 6.23
N ASN A 3 -4.25 8.54 5.21
CA ASN A 3 -5.42 9.41 5.24
C ASN A 3 -6.73 8.66 5.47
N LEU A 4 -6.83 7.41 5.03
CA LEU A 4 -7.99 6.57 5.29
C LEU A 4 -8.11 6.23 6.78
N ILE A 5 -7.00 5.88 7.42
CA ILE A 5 -6.95 5.63 8.87
C ILE A 5 -7.29 6.91 9.65
N ASN A 6 -6.69 8.04 9.27
CA ASN A 6 -6.85 9.29 10.00
C ASN A 6 -8.26 9.88 9.90
N ARG A 7 -8.97 9.64 8.80
CA ARG A 7 -10.30 10.21 8.53
C ARG A 7 -11.46 9.27 8.85
N ASN A 8 -11.21 8.00 9.10
CA ASN A 8 -12.27 7.01 9.33
C ASN A 8 -12.19 6.43 10.74
N LYS A 9 -13.14 6.79 11.59
CA LYS A 9 -13.21 6.32 12.99
C LYS A 9 -13.32 4.80 13.14
N ASN A 10 -13.82 4.10 12.12
CA ASN A 10 -13.99 2.65 12.14
C ASN A 10 -12.76 1.87 11.65
N ILE A 11 -11.75 2.57 11.10
CA ILE A 11 -10.50 1.98 10.64
C ILE A 11 -9.38 2.50 11.51
N LYS A 12 -8.88 1.66 12.42
CA LYS A 12 -7.77 2.01 13.31
C LYS A 12 -6.43 1.68 12.68
N GLY A 13 -6.31 0.52 12.06
CA GLY A 13 -5.09 0.06 11.42
C GLY A 13 -5.34 -0.66 10.11
N ILE A 14 -4.30 -0.72 9.29
CA ILE A 14 -4.27 -1.45 8.03
C ILE A 14 -2.98 -2.26 8.00
N THR A 15 -3.09 -3.55 7.70
CA THR A 15 -1.94 -4.40 7.43
C THR A 15 -1.80 -4.63 5.94
N ILE A 16 -0.61 -4.34 5.40
CA ILE A 16 -0.24 -4.55 4.00
C ILE A 16 0.70 -5.74 3.90
N LEU A 17 0.41 -6.63 2.97
CA LEU A 17 1.24 -7.77 2.58
C LEU A 17 2.19 -7.29 1.47
N LYS A 18 3.43 -6.98 1.83
CA LYS A 18 4.42 -6.39 0.91
C LYS A 18 4.59 -7.22 -0.36
N ASP A 19 4.70 -8.53 -0.23
CA ASP A 19 4.92 -9.45 -1.33
C ASP A 19 3.73 -9.58 -2.31
N LYS A 20 2.57 -9.03 -1.94
CA LYS A 20 1.38 -8.99 -2.81
C LYS A 20 1.27 -7.71 -3.62
N ILE A 21 2.14 -6.74 -3.38
CA ILE A 21 2.19 -5.51 -4.18
C ILE A 21 2.98 -5.80 -5.44
N LYS A 22 2.33 -5.58 -6.58
CA LYS A 22 3.00 -5.63 -7.87
C LYS A 22 3.75 -4.33 -8.11
N ILE A 23 5.03 -4.44 -8.42
CA ILE A 23 5.89 -3.32 -8.79
C ILE A 23 6.29 -3.44 -10.26
N PHE A 24 6.59 -2.31 -10.89
CA PHE A 24 7.09 -2.31 -12.27
C PHE A 24 8.50 -2.90 -12.34
N GLU A 25 8.81 -3.45 -13.50
CA GLU A 25 10.18 -3.84 -13.85
C GLU A 25 11.10 -2.63 -13.77
N GLY A 26 12.34 -2.82 -13.30
CA GLY A 26 13.32 -1.75 -13.12
C GLY A 26 13.23 -1.00 -11.78
N VAL A 27 12.16 -1.18 -10.98
CA VAL A 27 12.04 -0.48 -9.67
C VAL A 27 13.18 -0.86 -8.73
N ASN A 28 13.53 -2.14 -8.65
CA ASN A 28 14.61 -2.60 -7.77
C ASN A 28 15.96 -1.99 -8.17
N GLU A 29 16.25 -1.90 -9.45
CA GLU A 29 17.46 -1.30 -10.00
C GLU A 29 17.53 0.20 -9.69
N CYS A 30 16.41 0.91 -9.80
CA CYS A 30 16.31 2.31 -9.42
C CYS A 30 16.60 2.50 -7.92
N LEU A 31 16.00 1.67 -7.07
CA LEU A 31 16.21 1.72 -5.63
C LEU A 31 17.67 1.44 -5.26
N GLN A 32 18.32 0.43 -5.88
CA GLN A 32 19.72 0.11 -5.66
C GLN A 32 20.66 1.27 -6.04
N LYS A 33 20.31 2.00 -7.10
CA LYS A 33 21.04 3.19 -7.55
C LYS A 33 20.66 4.46 -6.77
N ASN A 34 19.83 4.32 -5.74
CA ASN A 34 19.30 5.43 -4.93
C ASN A 34 18.58 6.50 -5.76
N VAL A 35 17.93 6.08 -6.85
CA VAL A 35 17.05 6.94 -7.63
C VAL A 35 15.71 7.03 -6.93
N ASN A 36 15.36 8.23 -6.48
CA ASN A 36 14.10 8.52 -5.81
C ASN A 36 13.36 9.63 -6.57
N SER A 37 12.05 9.70 -6.44
CA SER A 37 11.27 10.82 -6.94
C SER A 37 11.58 12.10 -6.14
N SER A 38 11.29 13.25 -6.74
CA SER A 38 11.51 14.56 -6.10
C SER A 38 10.66 14.77 -4.83
N PHE A 39 9.54 14.07 -4.70
CA PHE A 39 8.65 14.17 -3.53
C PHE A 39 8.88 13.06 -2.47
N TYR A 40 9.82 12.17 -2.68
CA TYR A 40 10.09 11.07 -1.75
C TYR A 40 10.35 11.56 -0.32
N GLU A 41 11.24 12.51 -0.14
CA GLU A 41 11.61 13.04 1.18
C GLU A 41 10.42 13.69 1.90
N GLN A 42 9.58 14.42 1.17
CA GLN A 42 8.39 15.03 1.73
C GLN A 42 7.39 13.97 2.20
N ASN A 43 7.14 12.95 1.38
CA ASN A 43 6.25 11.85 1.71
C ASN A 43 6.78 11.00 2.87
N PHE A 44 8.09 10.75 2.88
CA PHE A 44 8.75 10.02 3.96
C PHE A 44 8.58 10.76 5.30
N ASN A 45 8.88 12.06 5.34
CA ASN A 45 8.75 12.86 6.55
C ASN A 45 7.30 12.94 7.04
N TYR A 46 6.32 12.96 6.13
CA TYR A 46 4.90 12.91 6.49
C TYR A 46 4.50 11.56 7.09
N GLY A 47 4.99 10.44 6.52
CA GLY A 47 4.49 9.10 6.82
C GLY A 47 5.33 8.28 7.79
N LYS A 48 6.62 8.60 8.03
CA LYS A 48 7.57 7.76 8.77
C LYS A 48 7.13 7.34 10.17
N ASN A 49 6.33 8.15 10.85
CA ASN A 49 5.82 7.86 12.20
C ASN A 49 4.47 7.10 12.18
N GLN A 50 3.91 6.84 11.02
CA GLN A 50 2.61 6.21 10.83
C GLN A 50 2.68 4.90 10.05
N VAL A 51 3.85 4.60 9.45
CA VAL A 51 4.10 3.38 8.68
C VAL A 51 5.16 2.55 9.40
N PHE A 52 4.80 1.32 9.75
CA PHE A 52 5.68 0.38 10.46
C PHE A 52 6.00 -0.81 9.58
N PHE A 53 7.28 -1.07 9.38
CA PHE A 53 7.79 -2.18 8.59
C PHE A 53 8.31 -3.28 9.51
N ASN A 54 7.97 -4.53 9.22
CA ASN A 54 8.47 -5.69 9.94
C ASN A 54 10.00 -5.87 9.75
N LYS A 55 10.47 -5.52 8.55
CA LYS A 55 11.89 -5.57 8.19
C LYS A 55 12.28 -4.26 7.54
N ASN A 56 13.51 -3.83 7.78
CA ASN A 56 14.05 -2.64 7.12
C ASN A 56 14.69 -3.06 5.79
N ASP A 57 13.90 -3.05 4.74
CA ASP A 57 14.33 -3.42 3.38
C ASP A 57 14.33 -2.18 2.47
N LEU A 58 15.21 -2.21 1.47
CA LEU A 58 15.30 -1.12 0.49
C LEU A 58 13.98 -0.88 -0.26
N ILE A 59 13.24 -1.95 -0.54
CA ILE A 59 11.93 -1.90 -1.19
C ILE A 59 10.88 -1.10 -0.41
N ASN A 60 11.06 -0.88 0.91
CA ASN A 60 10.15 -0.09 1.71
C ASN A 60 10.03 1.37 1.22
N LYS A 61 11.02 1.86 0.48
CA LYS A 61 10.98 3.19 -0.12
C LYS A 61 9.78 3.41 -1.05
N ILE A 62 9.28 2.36 -1.73
CA ILE A 62 8.12 2.47 -2.62
C ILE A 62 6.86 2.99 -1.92
N PHE A 63 6.74 2.78 -0.62
CA PHE A 63 5.57 3.24 0.16
C PHE A 63 5.53 4.76 0.34
N PHE A 64 6.62 5.43 0.07
CA PHE A 64 6.74 6.89 0.15
C PHE A 64 6.94 7.54 -1.22
N ASP A 65 7.06 6.74 -2.26
CA ASP A 65 7.14 7.25 -3.61
C ASP A 65 5.76 7.78 -4.07
N PRO A 66 5.67 8.98 -4.67
CA PRO A 66 4.40 9.51 -5.17
C PRO A 66 3.91 8.69 -6.36
N GLN A 67 2.69 8.19 -6.24
CA GLN A 67 2.02 7.41 -7.29
C GLN A 67 0.98 8.28 -8.00
N THR A 68 1.39 9.02 -9.01
CA THR A 68 0.49 9.88 -9.80
C THR A 68 -0.28 9.10 -10.86
N VAL A 69 0.33 8.01 -11.35
CA VAL A 69 -0.29 7.07 -12.29
C VAL A 69 -0.05 5.66 -11.75
N GLY A 70 -1.01 5.11 -11.07
CA GLY A 70 -0.86 3.79 -10.46
C GLY A 70 -2.21 3.11 -10.23
N GLY A 71 -2.16 1.92 -9.66
CA GLY A 71 -3.34 1.16 -9.30
C GLY A 71 -4.19 1.86 -8.25
N ILE A 72 -5.49 1.61 -8.28
CA ILE A 72 -6.44 2.10 -7.28
C ILE A 72 -6.50 1.10 -6.13
N ALA A 73 -6.32 1.58 -4.89
CA ALA A 73 -6.56 0.77 -3.69
C ALA A 73 -8.03 0.86 -3.29
N LEU A 74 -8.70 -0.29 -3.25
CA LEU A 74 -10.08 -0.41 -2.80
C LEU A 74 -10.14 -1.07 -1.43
N VAL A 75 -10.89 -0.48 -0.51
CA VAL A 75 -11.26 -1.12 0.75
C VAL A 75 -12.68 -1.61 0.64
N ILE A 76 -12.88 -2.91 0.79
CA ILE A 76 -14.18 -3.57 0.63
C ILE A 76 -14.47 -4.47 1.83
N SER A 77 -15.76 -4.69 2.11
CA SER A 77 -16.15 -5.63 3.15
C SER A 77 -15.86 -7.08 2.74
N GLN A 78 -15.62 -7.94 3.73
CA GLN A 78 -15.45 -9.37 3.49
C GLN A 78 -16.65 -9.98 2.73
N LYS A 79 -17.86 -9.51 3.04
CA LYS A 79 -19.10 -9.98 2.38
C LYS A 79 -19.14 -9.62 0.89
N SER A 80 -18.54 -8.50 0.51
CA SER A 80 -18.53 -8.02 -0.89
C SER A 80 -17.35 -8.57 -1.71
N TYR A 81 -16.38 -9.20 -1.06
CA TYR A 81 -15.14 -9.60 -1.71
C TYR A 81 -15.34 -10.49 -2.93
N LEU A 82 -16.11 -11.58 -2.79
CA LEU A 82 -16.34 -12.52 -3.91
C LEU A 82 -17.08 -11.86 -5.07
N LYS A 83 -18.07 -11.02 -4.77
CA LYS A 83 -18.83 -10.30 -5.81
C LYS A 83 -17.91 -9.36 -6.61
N ILE A 84 -17.08 -8.57 -5.91
CA ILE A 84 -16.17 -7.62 -6.55
C ILE A 84 -15.06 -8.36 -7.30
N LYS A 85 -14.50 -9.41 -6.72
CA LYS A 85 -13.53 -10.29 -7.39
C LYS A 85 -14.06 -10.77 -8.74
N ASN A 86 -15.27 -11.35 -8.77
CA ASN A 86 -15.89 -11.87 -9.99
C ASN A 86 -16.11 -10.76 -11.05
N ILE A 87 -16.47 -9.54 -10.61
CA ILE A 87 -16.61 -8.39 -11.51
C ILE A 87 -15.28 -8.02 -12.14
N LEU A 88 -14.22 -7.96 -11.35
CA LEU A 88 -12.87 -7.60 -11.84
C LEU A 88 -12.37 -8.66 -12.81
N GLU A 89 -12.50 -9.95 -12.48
CA GLU A 89 -12.11 -11.06 -13.36
C GLU A 89 -12.89 -11.06 -14.69
N LYS A 90 -14.22 -10.86 -14.64
CA LYS A 90 -15.06 -10.79 -15.84
C LYS A 90 -14.67 -9.63 -16.77
N ASN A 91 -14.15 -8.55 -16.22
CA ASN A 91 -13.71 -7.37 -16.99
C ASN A 91 -12.19 -7.39 -17.25
N GLU A 92 -11.51 -8.51 -17.03
CA GLU A 92 -10.07 -8.69 -17.26
C GLU A 92 -9.19 -7.67 -16.53
N ILE A 93 -9.68 -7.13 -15.40
CA ILE A 93 -8.96 -6.16 -14.58
C ILE A 93 -7.95 -6.90 -13.70
N ILE A 94 -6.68 -6.59 -13.88
CA ILE A 94 -5.61 -7.15 -13.04
C ILE A 94 -5.71 -6.54 -11.65
N PHE A 95 -5.81 -7.39 -10.63
CA PHE A 95 -5.86 -6.96 -9.24
C PHE A 95 -5.10 -7.92 -8.32
N SER A 96 -4.80 -7.48 -7.11
CA SER A 96 -4.28 -8.33 -6.04
C SER A 96 -4.84 -7.89 -4.69
N LYS A 97 -5.05 -8.86 -3.78
CA LYS A 97 -5.39 -8.57 -2.39
C LYS A 97 -4.10 -8.21 -1.66
N ILE A 98 -3.86 -6.93 -1.47
CA ILE A 98 -2.62 -6.41 -0.90
C ILE A 98 -2.64 -6.25 0.62
N GLY A 99 -3.77 -6.52 1.28
CA GLY A 99 -3.83 -6.36 2.74
C GLY A 99 -5.25 -6.48 3.29
N TYR A 100 -5.41 -6.04 4.53
CA TYR A 100 -6.68 -6.06 5.26
C TYR A 100 -6.73 -4.99 6.34
N ILE A 101 -7.94 -4.62 6.77
CA ILE A 101 -8.15 -3.78 7.94
C ILE A 101 -7.83 -4.59 9.19
N ASP A 102 -7.00 -4.05 10.05
CA ASP A 102 -6.60 -4.66 11.31
C ASP A 102 -6.72 -3.63 12.44
N ASN A 103 -7.80 -3.72 13.18
CA ASN A 103 -8.09 -2.78 14.27
C ASN A 103 -7.34 -3.13 15.58
N SER A 104 -6.47 -4.12 15.59
CA SER A 104 -5.60 -4.46 16.73
C SER A 104 -4.47 -3.43 16.95
N HIS A 105 -4.20 -2.60 15.95
CA HIS A 105 -3.21 -1.52 16.02
C HIS A 105 -3.73 -0.24 15.35
N ARG A 106 -3.03 0.87 15.54
CA ARG A 106 -3.50 2.20 15.08
C ARG A 106 -2.63 2.81 13.98
N ASN A 107 -2.07 2.01 13.09
CA ASN A 107 -1.10 2.47 12.09
C ASN A 107 -1.20 1.66 10.80
N LEU A 108 -0.44 2.07 9.80
CA LEU A 108 -0.18 1.26 8.62
C LEU A 108 1.00 0.33 8.92
N ARG A 109 0.76 -0.97 8.96
CA ARG A 109 1.78 -2.00 9.13
C ARG A 109 2.07 -2.66 7.80
N VAL A 110 3.34 -2.86 7.48
CA VAL A 110 3.81 -3.56 6.28
C VAL A 110 4.58 -4.80 6.71
N ILE A 111 4.11 -5.98 6.28
CA ILE A 111 4.67 -7.29 6.64
C ILE A 111 5.06 -8.07 5.39
#